data_c9c4bae98b9a70580bb64ba0b4280152
#
_entry.id   c9c4bae98b9a70580bb64ba0b4280152
#
_cell.length_a   1.000
_cell.length_b   1.000
_cell.length_c   1.000
_cell.angle_alpha   90.00
_cell.angle_beta   90.00
_cell.angle_gamma   90.00
#
_symmetry.space_group_name_H-M   'P 1'
#
loop_
_entity.id
_entity.type
_entity.pdbx_description
1 polymer ?
#
loop_
_entity_poly.entity_id
_entity_poly.type
_entity_poly.pdbx_seq_one_letter_code
_entity_poly.pdbx_strand_id
1 'polypeptide(L)'
;MHIYYLGPEGTFSYLAAKEYFSKEHTNFVPKSNLYEVIKAVNNDAQSVAIVPIENSIEGTINIVADALAQQHVFAHGEIHLDINFSLYATSDSKTDDIKKVYSIAPAISQTSQYIQKHQFSYDYVDNTIQGLEKISLGAAAIAPVGSGEMYGYTAIDSNIQDYP
;
A
#
# COMPACT_ATOMS: atom_id res chain seq x y z
N MET A 1 -13.72 -16.65 -8.96
CA MET A 1 -12.72 -16.88 -7.90
C MET A 1 -12.56 -15.57 -7.11
N HIS A 2 -12.57 -15.65 -5.76
CA HIS A 2 -12.27 -14.48 -4.92
C HIS A 2 -10.77 -14.38 -4.68
N ILE A 3 -10.27 -13.15 -4.73
CA ILE A 3 -8.89 -12.80 -4.38
C ILE A 3 -8.93 -11.84 -3.22
N TYR A 4 -8.58 -12.36 -2.04
CA TYR A 4 -8.52 -11.55 -0.82
C TYR A 4 -7.16 -10.84 -0.70
N TYR A 5 -7.19 -9.60 -0.26
CA TYR A 5 -5.98 -8.79 -0.09
C TYR A 5 -6.15 -7.78 1.05
N LEU A 6 -5.03 -7.25 1.55
CA LEU A 6 -5.06 -6.16 2.52
C LEU A 6 -5.47 -4.86 1.82
N GLY A 7 -6.70 -4.43 2.07
CA GLY A 7 -7.29 -3.24 1.47
C GLY A 7 -6.86 -1.93 2.12
N PRO A 8 -7.41 -0.86 1.63
CA PRO A 8 -8.35 -0.73 0.51
C PRO A 8 -7.70 -0.85 -0.89
N GLU A 9 -8.46 -0.59 -1.96
CA GLU A 9 -7.91 -0.45 -3.32
C GLU A 9 -6.85 0.65 -3.37
N GLY A 10 -5.77 0.44 -4.17
CA GLY A 10 -4.64 1.36 -4.27
C GLY A 10 -3.50 1.10 -3.28
N THR A 11 -3.63 0.15 -2.36
CA THR A 11 -2.51 -0.32 -1.53
C THR A 11 -1.56 -1.21 -2.34
N PHE A 12 -0.31 -1.41 -1.86
CA PHE A 12 0.62 -2.33 -2.52
C PHE A 12 0.07 -3.75 -2.66
N SER A 13 -0.68 -4.25 -1.67
CA SER A 13 -1.35 -5.56 -1.77
C SER A 13 -2.39 -5.60 -2.89
N TYR A 14 -3.12 -4.51 -3.11
CA TYR A 14 -4.03 -4.38 -4.25
C TYR A 14 -3.27 -4.38 -5.58
N LEU A 15 -2.20 -3.59 -5.68
CA LEU A 15 -1.38 -3.50 -6.90
C LEU A 15 -0.77 -4.87 -7.23
N ALA A 16 -0.21 -5.56 -6.24
CA ALA A 16 0.31 -6.92 -6.39
C ALA A 16 -0.79 -7.90 -6.85
N ALA A 17 -1.99 -7.83 -6.26
CA ALA A 17 -3.11 -8.67 -6.66
C ALA A 17 -3.51 -8.43 -8.11
N LYS A 18 -3.55 -7.17 -8.54
CA LYS A 18 -3.89 -6.79 -9.93
C LYS A 18 -2.82 -7.21 -10.93
N GLU A 19 -1.55 -7.19 -10.55
CA GLU A 19 -0.44 -7.63 -11.39
C GLU A 19 -0.42 -9.16 -11.53
N TYR A 20 -0.57 -9.89 -10.42
CA TYR A 20 -0.47 -11.35 -10.40
C TYR A 20 -1.67 -12.05 -11.02
N PHE A 21 -2.89 -11.53 -10.80
CA PHE A 21 -4.12 -12.17 -11.27
C PHE A 21 -4.70 -11.46 -12.48
N SER A 22 -4.98 -12.20 -13.55
CA SER A 22 -5.66 -11.66 -14.73
C SER A 22 -7.08 -11.21 -14.39
N LYS A 23 -7.56 -10.17 -15.09
CA LYS A 23 -8.85 -9.53 -14.81
C LYS A 23 -10.09 -10.40 -15.10
N GLU A 24 -9.94 -11.47 -15.84
CA GLU A 24 -11.10 -12.30 -16.24
C GLU A 24 -11.55 -13.21 -15.11
N HIS A 25 -12.81 -13.09 -14.73
CA HIS A 25 -13.49 -13.91 -13.70
C HIS A 25 -12.91 -13.81 -12.28
N THR A 26 -12.19 -12.73 -11.97
CA THR A 26 -11.65 -12.47 -10.63
C THR A 26 -12.45 -11.40 -9.90
N ASN A 27 -12.76 -11.65 -8.64
CA ASN A 27 -13.38 -10.68 -7.74
C ASN A 27 -12.37 -10.33 -6.64
N PHE A 28 -11.85 -9.11 -6.67
CA PHE A 28 -10.91 -8.60 -5.68
C PHE A 28 -11.66 -8.13 -4.45
N VAL A 29 -11.39 -8.75 -3.29
CA VAL A 29 -12.11 -8.51 -2.04
C VAL A 29 -11.17 -7.99 -0.96
N PRO A 30 -11.23 -6.69 -0.61
CA PRO A 30 -10.39 -6.12 0.44
C PRO A 30 -10.77 -6.64 1.82
N LYS A 31 -9.76 -6.78 2.68
CA LYS A 31 -9.91 -7.06 4.11
C LYS A 31 -9.18 -6.00 4.92
N SER A 32 -9.62 -5.79 6.15
CA SER A 32 -9.12 -4.73 7.03
C SER A 32 -7.75 -5.01 7.63
N ASN A 33 -7.36 -6.28 7.72
CA ASN A 33 -6.06 -6.71 8.25
C ASN A 33 -5.63 -8.06 7.68
N LEU A 34 -4.35 -8.39 7.83
CA LEU A 34 -3.76 -9.61 7.27
C LEU A 34 -4.35 -10.90 7.87
N TYR A 35 -4.75 -10.89 9.13
CA TYR A 35 -5.38 -12.05 9.75
C TYR A 35 -6.72 -12.37 9.06
N GLU A 36 -7.55 -11.37 8.81
CA GLU A 36 -8.82 -11.54 8.09
C GLU A 36 -8.62 -11.96 6.63
N VAL A 37 -7.54 -11.53 5.99
CA VAL A 37 -7.18 -11.99 4.64
C VAL A 37 -6.96 -13.50 4.64
N ILE A 38 -6.11 -14.01 5.52
CA ILE A 38 -5.75 -15.43 5.57
C ILE A 38 -6.93 -16.28 6.05
N LYS A 39 -7.67 -15.81 7.05
CA LYS A 39 -8.89 -16.46 7.54
C LYS A 39 -9.95 -16.60 6.45
N ALA A 40 -10.09 -15.61 5.57
CA ALA A 40 -11.05 -15.67 4.48
C ALA A 40 -10.74 -16.81 3.51
N VAL A 41 -9.47 -17.02 3.15
CA VAL A 41 -9.04 -18.15 2.31
C VAL A 41 -9.27 -19.49 3.01
N ASN A 42 -8.94 -19.58 4.30
CA ASN A 42 -9.16 -20.81 5.07
C ASN A 42 -10.63 -21.24 5.09
N ASN A 43 -11.56 -20.31 4.95
CA ASN A 43 -13.01 -20.55 4.95
C ASN A 43 -13.62 -20.68 3.53
N ASP A 44 -12.86 -20.45 2.48
CA ASP A 44 -13.32 -20.48 1.08
C ASP A 44 -12.32 -21.22 0.19
N ALA A 45 -12.53 -22.52 0.02
CA ALA A 45 -11.63 -23.40 -0.73
C ALA A 45 -11.47 -23.06 -2.24
N GLN A 46 -12.30 -22.16 -2.78
CA GLN A 46 -12.20 -21.68 -4.16
C GLN A 46 -11.62 -20.27 -4.27
N SER A 47 -11.02 -19.78 -3.21
CA SER A 47 -10.41 -18.48 -3.16
C SER A 47 -8.90 -18.55 -3.00
N VAL A 48 -8.26 -17.43 -3.24
CA VAL A 48 -6.83 -17.20 -2.98
C VAL A 48 -6.66 -15.88 -2.25
N ALA A 49 -5.50 -15.69 -1.63
CA ALA A 49 -5.12 -14.41 -1.07
C ALA A 49 -3.75 -13.98 -1.58
N ILE A 50 -3.53 -12.68 -1.60
CA ILE A 50 -2.20 -12.11 -1.71
C ILE A 50 -1.86 -11.42 -0.40
N VAL A 51 -0.72 -11.77 0.15
CA VAL A 51 -0.22 -11.24 1.42
C VAL A 51 1.26 -10.92 1.32
N PRO A 52 1.73 -9.83 1.92
CA PRO A 52 3.15 -9.53 1.98
C PRO A 52 3.82 -10.50 2.96
N ILE A 53 4.85 -11.23 2.53
CA ILE A 53 5.60 -12.12 3.41
C ILE A 53 6.89 -11.49 3.90
N GLU A 54 7.49 -10.64 3.09
CA GLU A 54 8.75 -9.98 3.39
C GLU A 54 8.80 -8.60 2.75
N ASN A 55 9.47 -7.69 3.43
CA ASN A 55 9.83 -6.37 2.92
C ASN A 55 11.35 -6.21 3.08
N SER A 56 12.05 -5.73 2.05
CA SER A 56 13.51 -5.60 2.03
C SER A 56 14.08 -4.71 3.14
N ILE A 57 13.27 -3.82 3.72
CA ILE A 57 13.68 -2.90 4.80
C ILE A 57 13.31 -3.44 6.18
N GLU A 58 12.09 -3.94 6.35
CA GLU A 58 11.55 -4.41 7.64
C GLU A 58 11.77 -5.92 7.86
N GLY A 59 12.12 -6.65 6.80
CA GLY A 59 12.27 -8.11 6.86
C GLY A 59 10.95 -8.86 6.85
N THR A 60 10.93 -10.02 7.50
CA THR A 60 9.78 -10.94 7.52
C THR A 60 8.57 -10.34 8.25
N ILE A 61 7.40 -10.45 7.66
CA ILE A 61 6.13 -10.04 8.25
C ILE A 61 5.58 -11.18 9.11
N ASN A 62 5.90 -11.14 10.39
CA ASN A 62 5.66 -12.23 11.34
C ASN A 62 4.19 -12.67 11.41
N ILE A 63 3.23 -11.77 11.34
CA ILE A 63 1.80 -12.13 11.37
C ILE A 63 1.40 -13.06 10.22
N VAL A 64 2.02 -12.89 9.06
CA VAL A 64 1.78 -13.76 7.90
C VAL A 64 2.49 -15.11 8.08
N ALA A 65 3.75 -15.10 8.53
CA ALA A 65 4.49 -16.32 8.82
C ALA A 65 3.78 -17.18 9.88
N ASP A 66 3.31 -16.58 10.96
CA ASP A 66 2.56 -17.25 12.03
C ASP A 66 1.24 -17.81 11.51
N ALA A 67 0.52 -17.05 10.69
CA ALA A 67 -0.75 -17.50 10.13
C ALA A 67 -0.56 -18.67 9.15
N LEU A 68 0.48 -18.65 8.31
CA LEU A 68 0.82 -19.78 7.44
C LEU A 68 1.19 -21.04 8.24
N ALA A 69 1.80 -20.90 9.41
CA ALA A 69 2.13 -22.01 10.29
C ALA A 69 0.91 -22.59 11.02
N GLN A 70 -0.11 -21.77 11.31
CA GLN A 70 -1.25 -22.14 12.15
C GLN A 70 -2.52 -22.45 11.37
N GLN A 71 -2.68 -21.93 10.17
CA GLN A 71 -3.86 -22.12 9.33
C GLN A 71 -3.61 -23.20 8.27
N HIS A 72 -4.69 -23.84 7.82
CA HIS A 72 -4.64 -24.83 6.74
C HIS A 72 -4.62 -24.17 5.37
N VAL A 73 -3.61 -23.34 5.12
CA VAL A 73 -3.39 -22.64 3.85
C VAL A 73 -2.01 -22.99 3.29
N PHE A 74 -1.85 -22.89 1.98
CA PHE A 74 -0.62 -23.23 1.29
C PHE A 74 -0.19 -22.07 0.38
N ALA A 75 1.11 -21.80 0.34
CA ALA A 75 1.67 -20.89 -0.65
C ALA A 75 1.58 -21.53 -2.05
N HIS A 76 0.98 -20.82 -2.99
CA HIS A 76 0.77 -21.31 -4.37
C HIS A 76 1.64 -20.60 -5.39
N GLY A 77 2.20 -19.47 -5.05
CA GLY A 77 3.09 -18.69 -5.87
C GLY A 77 3.61 -17.47 -5.13
N GLU A 78 4.45 -16.72 -5.78
CA GLU A 78 5.03 -15.47 -5.27
C GLU A 78 5.09 -14.40 -6.34
N ILE A 79 5.12 -13.15 -5.91
CA ILE A 79 5.37 -11.98 -6.75
C ILE A 79 6.31 -11.04 -6.00
N HIS A 80 7.25 -10.45 -6.71
CA HIS A 80 8.08 -9.35 -6.22
C HIS A 80 7.50 -8.05 -6.77
N LEU A 81 7.21 -7.12 -5.88
CA LEU A 81 6.68 -5.80 -6.22
C LEU A 81 7.67 -4.73 -5.80
N ASP A 82 8.08 -3.88 -6.73
CA ASP A 82 8.89 -2.71 -6.41
C ASP A 82 8.07 -1.70 -5.60
N ILE A 83 8.62 -1.29 -4.46
CA ILE A 83 7.96 -0.35 -3.56
C ILE A 83 8.35 1.07 -3.96
N ASN A 84 7.54 1.69 -4.77
CA ASN A 84 7.72 3.06 -5.23
C ASN A 84 6.62 3.97 -4.68
N PHE A 85 7.02 5.13 -4.17
CA PHE A 85 6.11 6.13 -3.61
C PHE A 85 6.07 7.40 -4.44
N SER A 86 4.88 8.03 -4.46
CA SER A 86 4.67 9.38 -4.99
C SER A 86 4.16 10.32 -3.90
N LEU A 87 4.46 11.60 -4.07
CA LEU A 87 3.83 12.69 -3.32
C LEU A 87 2.59 13.16 -4.10
N TYR A 88 1.42 12.97 -3.52
CA TYR A 88 0.14 13.37 -4.09
C TYR A 88 -0.41 14.62 -3.44
N ALA A 89 -0.92 15.53 -4.25
CA ALA A 89 -1.55 16.76 -3.78
C ALA A 89 -2.72 17.15 -4.70
N THR A 90 -3.32 18.30 -4.43
CA THR A 90 -4.29 18.90 -5.37
C THR A 90 -3.57 19.35 -6.65
N SER A 91 -4.28 19.38 -7.78
CA SER A 91 -3.72 19.66 -9.11
C SER A 91 -2.97 20.99 -9.21
N ASP A 92 -3.32 21.96 -8.36
CA ASP A 92 -2.77 23.32 -8.39
C ASP A 92 -1.59 23.50 -7.41
N SER A 93 -1.29 22.48 -6.59
CA SER A 93 -0.21 22.52 -5.60
C SER A 93 1.15 22.26 -6.23
N LYS A 94 2.16 22.99 -5.72
CA LYS A 94 3.58 22.72 -5.98
C LYS A 94 4.22 22.17 -4.69
N THR A 95 5.34 21.49 -4.82
CA THR A 95 6.07 20.94 -3.68
C THR A 95 6.35 21.97 -2.60
N ASP A 96 6.71 23.21 -2.98
CA ASP A 96 7.01 24.32 -2.05
C ASP A 96 5.78 24.80 -1.26
N ASP A 97 4.57 24.53 -1.75
CA ASP A 97 3.33 24.90 -1.06
C ASP A 97 3.00 23.91 0.08
N ILE A 98 3.57 22.70 0.04
CA ILE A 98 3.28 21.65 0.99
C ILE A 98 4.04 21.89 2.31
N LYS A 99 3.33 21.76 3.42
CA LYS A 99 3.87 21.88 4.78
C LYS A 99 3.76 20.58 5.55
N LYS A 100 2.79 19.76 5.18
CA LYS A 100 2.47 18.52 5.89
C LYS A 100 2.18 17.38 4.93
N VAL A 101 2.63 16.17 5.31
CA VAL A 101 2.33 14.94 4.59
C VAL A 101 1.67 13.91 5.49
N TYR A 102 0.78 13.12 4.92
CA TYR A 102 0.10 12.01 5.57
C TYR A 102 0.51 10.69 4.93
N SER A 103 0.90 9.71 5.72
CA SER A 103 1.13 8.34 5.26
C SER A 103 1.22 7.35 6.41
N ILE A 104 1.39 6.08 6.07
CA ILE A 104 1.69 5.01 7.03
C ILE A 104 3.15 5.08 7.50
N ALA A 105 3.42 4.53 8.68
CA ALA A 105 4.77 4.58 9.26
C ALA A 105 5.86 3.98 8.35
N PRO A 106 5.68 2.83 7.68
CA PRO A 106 6.68 2.32 6.73
C PRO A 106 6.98 3.30 5.57
N ALA A 107 5.96 3.94 4.99
CA ALA A 107 6.16 4.89 3.90
C ALA A 107 6.92 6.16 4.36
N ILE A 108 6.57 6.69 5.55
CA ILE A 108 7.31 7.82 6.15
C ILE A 108 8.78 7.45 6.38
N SER A 109 9.05 6.26 6.92
CA SER A 109 10.42 5.77 7.13
C SER A 109 11.20 5.65 5.81
N GLN A 110 10.56 5.10 4.78
CA GLN A 110 11.18 4.84 3.48
C GLN A 110 11.33 6.09 2.59
N THR A 111 10.74 7.21 2.97
CA THR A 111 10.83 8.51 2.28
C THR A 111 11.41 9.61 3.18
N SER A 112 12.13 9.20 4.22
CA SER A 112 12.61 10.11 5.27
C SER A 112 13.54 11.20 4.76
N GLN A 113 14.44 10.89 3.82
CA GLN A 113 15.35 11.87 3.22
C GLN A 113 14.58 12.90 2.39
N TYR A 114 13.57 12.46 1.65
CA TYR A 114 12.71 13.35 0.87
C TYR A 114 11.93 14.30 1.80
N ILE A 115 11.31 13.77 2.86
CA ILE A 115 10.58 14.56 3.86
C ILE A 115 11.50 15.58 4.53
N GLN A 116 12.71 15.17 4.93
CA GLN A 116 13.70 16.05 5.56
C GLN A 116 14.18 17.15 4.60
N LYS A 117 14.49 16.81 3.34
CA LYS A 117 14.93 17.76 2.31
C LYS A 117 13.92 18.91 2.12
N HIS A 118 12.63 18.58 2.12
CA HIS A 118 11.55 19.56 1.94
C HIS A 118 11.01 20.13 3.24
N GLN A 119 11.53 19.69 4.40
CA GLN A 119 11.13 20.15 5.74
C GLN A 119 9.63 19.92 6.03
N PHE A 120 9.05 18.87 5.48
CA PHE A 120 7.66 18.54 5.75
C PHE A 120 7.46 18.05 7.18
N SER A 121 6.40 18.50 7.84
CA SER A 121 5.86 17.78 8.98
C SER A 121 5.05 16.58 8.49
N TYR A 122 4.83 15.58 9.34
CA TYR A 122 4.03 14.42 8.95
C TYR A 122 3.13 13.93 10.09
N ASP A 123 2.03 13.30 9.71
CA ASP A 123 1.17 12.53 10.61
C ASP A 123 0.94 11.12 10.05
N TYR A 124 0.82 10.18 10.94
CA TYR A 124 0.50 8.80 10.57
C TYR A 124 -0.98 8.60 10.30
N VAL A 125 -1.27 7.71 9.38
CA VAL A 125 -2.60 7.20 9.05
C VAL A 125 -2.56 5.67 9.01
N ASP A 126 -3.75 5.04 9.07
CA ASP A 126 -3.86 3.58 9.13
C ASP A 126 -3.53 2.89 7.80
N ASN A 127 -3.79 3.57 6.68
CA ASN A 127 -3.43 3.12 5.35
C ASN A 127 -3.17 4.31 4.42
N THR A 128 -2.49 4.08 3.29
CA THR A 128 -2.08 5.15 2.37
C THR A 128 -3.27 5.87 1.71
N ILE A 129 -4.40 5.19 1.53
CA ILE A 129 -5.61 5.79 0.94
C ILE A 129 -6.26 6.77 1.92
N GLN A 130 -6.27 6.47 3.21
CA GLN A 130 -6.69 7.43 4.24
C GLN A 130 -5.81 8.70 4.22
N GLY A 131 -4.52 8.56 3.87
CA GLY A 131 -3.64 9.70 3.63
C GLY A 131 -4.12 10.56 2.45
N LEU A 132 -4.48 9.93 1.33
CA LEU A 132 -5.02 10.62 0.16
C LEU A 132 -6.29 11.42 0.49
N GLU A 133 -7.18 10.88 1.30
CA GLU A 133 -8.42 11.55 1.73
C GLU A 133 -8.18 12.81 2.57
N LYS A 134 -6.98 12.97 3.15
CA LYS A 134 -6.58 14.14 3.95
C LYS A 134 -5.90 15.25 3.13
N ILE A 135 -5.72 15.05 1.82
CA ILE A 135 -5.12 16.04 0.93
C ILE A 135 -5.98 17.31 0.93
N SER A 136 -5.31 18.44 1.12
CA SER A 136 -5.91 19.77 1.11
C SER A 136 -4.85 20.83 0.77
N LEU A 137 -5.21 22.10 0.75
CA LEU A 137 -4.24 23.17 0.53
C LEU A 137 -3.11 23.12 1.58
N GLY A 138 -1.88 22.98 1.12
CA GLY A 138 -0.69 22.86 1.98
C GLY A 138 -0.46 21.48 2.61
N ALA A 139 -1.33 20.50 2.32
CA ALA A 139 -1.21 19.14 2.82
C ALA A 139 -1.25 18.12 1.67
N ALA A 140 -0.32 17.18 1.69
CA ALA A 140 -0.14 16.15 0.70
C ALA A 140 -0.17 14.75 1.33
N ALA A 141 -0.18 13.72 0.51
CA ALA A 141 -0.05 12.34 0.95
C ALA A 141 1.09 11.63 0.23
N ILE A 142 1.75 10.73 0.92
CA ILE A 142 2.71 9.79 0.32
C ILE A 142 2.00 8.44 0.19
N ALA A 143 1.91 7.95 -1.03
CA ALA A 143 1.19 6.71 -1.36
C ALA A 143 1.89 5.98 -2.51
N PRO A 144 1.56 4.70 -2.78
CA PRO A 144 2.13 3.96 -3.90
C PRO A 144 1.96 4.69 -5.23
N VAL A 145 2.96 4.61 -6.09
CA VAL A 145 2.87 5.16 -7.47
C VAL A 145 1.63 4.58 -8.17
N GLY A 146 0.83 5.44 -8.79
CA GLY A 146 -0.41 5.07 -9.48
C GLY A 146 -1.66 5.00 -8.60
N SER A 147 -1.52 5.03 -7.26
CA SER A 147 -2.68 4.92 -6.37
C SER A 147 -3.49 6.20 -6.25
N GLY A 148 -2.84 7.35 -6.22
CA GLY A 148 -3.52 8.64 -6.04
C GLY A 148 -4.38 9.03 -7.23
N GLU A 149 -3.97 8.71 -8.43
CA GLU A 149 -4.71 8.96 -9.67
C GLU A 149 -6.05 8.22 -9.69
N MET A 150 -6.14 7.04 -9.05
CA MET A 150 -7.39 6.29 -8.90
C MET A 150 -8.44 7.06 -8.08
N TYR A 151 -7.98 7.99 -7.25
CA TYR A 151 -8.81 8.82 -6.36
C TYR A 151 -8.88 10.29 -6.81
N GLY A 152 -8.37 10.59 -8.02
CA GLY A 152 -8.45 11.93 -8.62
C GLY A 152 -7.40 12.91 -8.15
N TYR A 153 -6.33 12.46 -7.49
CA TYR A 153 -5.21 13.29 -7.08
C TYR A 153 -4.08 13.26 -8.12
N THR A 154 -3.19 14.24 -8.06
CA THR A 154 -2.06 14.39 -8.97
C THR A 154 -0.77 14.06 -8.24
N ALA A 155 0.06 13.21 -8.84
CA ALA A 155 1.42 13.01 -8.38
C ALA A 155 2.24 14.26 -8.75
N ILE A 156 2.72 14.99 -7.75
CA ILE A 156 3.59 16.16 -7.95
C ILE A 156 5.06 15.79 -7.90
N ASP A 157 5.40 14.64 -7.34
CA ASP A 157 6.70 14.01 -7.42
C ASP A 157 6.55 12.49 -7.31
N SER A 158 7.42 11.73 -7.94
CA SER A 158 7.35 10.26 -7.98
C SER A 158 8.71 9.63 -7.74
N ASN A 159 8.72 8.38 -7.30
CA ASN A 159 9.93 7.64 -6.95
C ASN A 159 10.74 8.36 -5.86
N ILE A 160 10.03 8.78 -4.81
CA ILE A 160 10.58 9.59 -3.71
C ILE A 160 11.15 8.74 -2.56
N GLN A 161 11.14 7.42 -2.68
CA GLN A 161 11.72 6.51 -1.68
C GLN A 161 13.24 6.68 -1.59
N ASP A 162 13.78 6.45 -0.38
CA ASP A 162 15.20 6.63 -0.08
C ASP A 162 16.09 5.57 -0.76
N TYR A 163 15.54 4.39 -1.00
CA TYR A 163 16.21 3.26 -1.65
C TYR A 163 15.27 2.59 -2.67
N PRO A 164 15.80 2.16 -3.81
CA PRO A 164 15.02 1.44 -4.81
C PRO A 164 14.63 0.03 -4.35
#